data_a5608916e322ab2720893bb4668f62ca
#
_entry.id   a5608916e322ab2720893bb4668f62ca
#
_cell.length_a   1.000
_cell.length_b   1.000
_cell.length_c   1.000
_cell.angle_alpha   90.00
_cell.angle_beta   90.00
_cell.angle_gamma   90.00
#
_symmetry.space_group_name_H-M   'P 1'
#
loop_
_entity.id
_entity.type
_entity.pdbx_description
1 polymer ?
#
loop_
_entity_poly.entity_id
_entity_poly.type
_entity_poly.pdbx_seq_one_letter_code
_entity_poly.pdbx_strand_id
1 'polypeptide(L)'
;MYRDPALTKLLTYAGAQPFWALGLAQVLGYQPALAAQAFIGYGTGIACFMAGTLWSQAQIRAQDPRLMLIVSNVAALAAIGGLLAYPYIPALTMALHVGVFLVLLAADLGIHRKGDQPAWYLALRRNVTLLVIAAYAVVMILT
;
A
#
# COMPACT_ATOMS: atom_id res chain seq x y z
N MET A 1 11.81 -17.73 6.14
CA MET A 1 11.52 -16.32 5.83
C MET A 1 10.07 -15.95 6.10
N TYR A 2 9.11 -16.69 5.60
CA TYR A 2 7.70 -16.45 5.92
C TYR A 2 7.31 -17.23 7.19
N ARG A 3 7.77 -16.71 8.33
CA ARG A 3 7.55 -17.30 9.65
C ARG A 3 6.40 -16.60 10.35
N ASP A 4 5.83 -17.25 11.35
CA ASP A 4 4.75 -16.75 12.17
C ASP A 4 3.56 -16.20 11.35
N PRO A 5 2.83 -17.07 10.63
CA PRO A 5 1.68 -16.62 9.83
C PRO A 5 0.60 -15.90 10.64
N ALA A 6 0.35 -16.34 11.88
CA ALA A 6 -0.68 -15.74 12.74
C ALA A 6 -0.35 -14.29 13.10
N LEU A 7 0.87 -14.02 13.55
CA LEU A 7 1.31 -12.68 13.90
C LEU A 7 1.39 -11.78 12.65
N THR A 8 1.90 -12.31 11.54
CA THR A 8 1.98 -11.60 10.27
C THR A 8 0.59 -11.15 9.80
N LYS A 9 -0.40 -12.04 9.83
CA LYS A 9 -1.78 -11.71 9.48
C LYS A 9 -2.37 -10.65 10.41
N LEU A 10 -2.19 -10.83 11.72
CA LEU A 10 -2.69 -9.88 12.71
C LEU A 10 -2.14 -8.47 12.49
N LEU A 11 -0.82 -8.33 12.35
CA LEU A 11 -0.16 -7.03 12.16
C LEU A 11 -0.52 -6.40 10.81
N THR A 12 -0.67 -7.21 9.78
CA THR A 12 -1.02 -6.72 8.44
C THR A 12 -2.45 -6.17 8.42
N TYR A 13 -3.43 -6.88 8.99
CA TYR A 13 -4.79 -6.37 9.10
C TYR A 13 -4.87 -5.17 10.05
N ALA A 14 -4.14 -5.18 11.15
CA ALA A 14 -4.04 -4.01 12.04
C ALA A 14 -3.48 -2.79 11.30
N GLY A 15 -2.54 -2.98 10.40
CA GLY A 15 -1.99 -1.91 9.55
C GLY A 15 -3.00 -1.30 8.56
N ALA A 16 -4.06 -2.01 8.23
CA ALA A 16 -5.15 -1.47 7.40
C ALA A 16 -6.16 -0.62 8.19
N GLN A 17 -6.24 -0.78 9.51
CA GLN A 17 -7.25 -0.09 10.33
C GLN A 17 -7.13 1.44 10.31
N PRO A 18 -5.94 2.06 10.37
CA PRO A 18 -5.84 3.52 10.30
C PRO A 18 -6.44 4.12 9.03
N PHE A 19 -6.38 3.43 7.89
CA PHE A 19 -7.04 3.90 6.66
C PHE A 19 -8.54 4.06 6.87
N TRP A 20 -9.18 3.09 7.48
CA TRP A 20 -10.61 3.12 7.75
C TRP A 20 -10.98 4.14 8.82
N ALA A 21 -10.21 4.22 9.90
CA ALA A 21 -10.43 5.19 10.96
C ALA A 21 -10.34 6.63 10.43
N LEU A 22 -9.28 6.93 9.68
CA LEU A 22 -9.07 8.27 9.11
C LEU A 22 -10.03 8.56 7.96
N GLY A 23 -10.38 7.56 7.16
CA GLY A 23 -11.38 7.69 6.10
C GLY A 23 -12.76 8.00 6.67
N LEU A 24 -13.19 7.29 7.71
CA LEU A 24 -14.46 7.54 8.39
C LEU A 24 -14.48 8.91 9.06
N ALA A 25 -13.37 9.34 9.67
CA ALA A 25 -13.28 10.68 10.26
C ALA A 25 -13.54 11.77 9.21
N GLN A 26 -12.99 11.61 7.99
CA GLN A 26 -13.26 12.54 6.90
C GLN A 26 -14.73 12.54 6.48
N VAL A 27 -15.31 11.37 6.29
CA VAL A 27 -16.72 11.21 5.87
C VAL A 27 -17.69 11.79 6.90
N LEU A 28 -17.40 11.58 8.19
CA LEU A 28 -18.21 12.07 9.29
C LEU A 28 -17.96 13.54 9.64
N GLY A 29 -17.01 14.19 8.99
CA GLY A 29 -16.68 15.60 9.23
C GLY A 29 -15.93 15.86 10.53
N TYR A 30 -15.32 14.82 11.11
CA TYR A 30 -14.48 14.98 12.31
C TYR A 30 -13.06 15.37 11.92
N GLN A 31 -12.69 16.62 12.18
CA GLN A 31 -11.40 17.20 11.79
C GLN A 31 -10.95 16.79 10.37
N PRO A 32 -11.79 17.05 9.35
CA PRO A 32 -11.62 16.44 8.04
C PRO A 32 -10.29 16.80 7.36
N ALA A 33 -9.81 18.01 7.54
CA ALA A 33 -8.52 18.44 6.96
C ALA A 33 -7.34 17.69 7.57
N LEU A 34 -7.30 17.54 8.89
CA LEU A 34 -6.26 16.78 9.58
C LEU A 34 -6.36 15.29 9.24
N ALA A 35 -7.57 14.74 9.24
CA ALA A 35 -7.80 13.34 8.89
C ALA A 35 -7.38 13.04 7.45
N ALA A 36 -7.62 13.96 6.51
CA ALA A 36 -7.18 13.80 5.12
C ALA A 36 -5.66 13.82 5.00
N GLN A 37 -4.99 14.76 5.65
CA GLN A 37 -3.53 14.82 5.66
C GLN A 37 -2.93 13.55 6.27
N ALA A 38 -3.46 13.11 7.39
CA ALA A 38 -3.02 11.88 8.06
C ALA A 38 -3.27 10.64 7.20
N PHE A 39 -4.40 10.56 6.51
CA PHE A 39 -4.74 9.48 5.59
C PHE A 39 -3.71 9.35 4.46
N ILE A 40 -3.40 10.44 3.78
CA ILE A 40 -2.44 10.47 2.68
C ILE A 40 -1.01 10.23 3.20
N GLY A 41 -0.64 10.83 4.33
CA GLY A 41 0.67 10.59 4.96
C GLY A 41 0.86 9.14 5.37
N TYR A 42 -0.15 8.55 5.98
CA TYR A 42 -0.13 7.13 6.36
C TYR A 42 -0.06 6.23 5.11
N GLY A 43 -0.85 6.53 4.08
CA GLY A 43 -0.81 5.80 2.81
C GLY A 43 0.57 5.83 2.15
N THR A 44 1.23 7.00 2.17
CA THR A 44 2.60 7.14 1.69
C THR A 44 3.57 6.27 2.48
N GLY A 45 3.46 6.28 3.81
CA GLY A 45 4.29 5.45 4.69
C GLY A 45 4.11 3.96 4.43
N ILE A 46 2.88 3.49 4.28
CA ILE A 46 2.58 2.08 3.97
C ILE A 46 3.09 1.71 2.58
N ALA A 47 2.90 2.56 1.58
CA ALA A 47 3.42 2.31 0.23
C ALA A 47 4.96 2.19 0.23
N CYS A 48 5.66 3.07 0.93
CA CYS A 48 7.11 3.01 1.08
C CYS A 48 7.56 1.75 1.83
N PHE A 49 6.83 1.37 2.89
CA PHE A 49 7.09 0.13 3.62
C PHE A 49 6.96 -1.09 2.71
N MET A 50 5.90 -1.16 1.93
CA MET A 50 5.66 -2.25 0.98
C MET A 50 6.70 -2.27 -0.15
N ALA A 51 7.08 -1.12 -0.67
CA ALA A 51 8.17 -1.00 -1.64
C ALA A 51 9.50 -1.51 -1.05
N GLY A 52 9.76 -1.22 0.22
CA GLY A 52 10.93 -1.74 0.93
C GLY A 52 10.94 -3.25 1.08
N THR A 53 9.79 -3.89 1.33
CA THR A 53 9.70 -5.36 1.33
C THR A 53 10.00 -5.95 -0.03
N LEU A 54 9.52 -5.33 -1.10
CA LEU A 54 9.81 -5.75 -2.48
C LEU A 54 11.30 -5.62 -2.80
N TRP A 55 11.93 -4.51 -2.39
CA TRP A 55 13.37 -4.30 -2.51
C TRP A 55 14.15 -5.41 -1.83
N SER A 56 13.81 -5.73 -0.58
CA SER A 56 14.48 -6.76 0.21
C SER A 56 14.36 -8.15 -0.44
N GLN A 57 13.16 -8.51 -0.91
CA GLN A 57 12.95 -9.78 -1.60
C GLN A 57 13.74 -9.86 -2.91
N ALA A 58 13.80 -8.77 -3.66
CA ALA A 58 14.59 -8.70 -4.89
C ALA A 58 16.08 -8.94 -4.64
N GLN A 59 16.62 -8.35 -3.56
CA GLN A 59 18.05 -8.52 -3.21
C GLN A 59 18.40 -9.94 -2.78
N ILE A 60 17.48 -10.63 -2.11
CA ILE A 60 17.78 -11.91 -1.46
C ILE A 60 17.44 -13.11 -2.36
N ARG A 61 16.38 -13.01 -3.18
CA ARG A 61 15.77 -14.18 -3.82
C ARG A 61 15.65 -14.15 -5.33
N ALA A 62 15.66 -12.99 -5.95
CA ALA A 62 15.37 -12.91 -7.38
C ALA A 62 16.57 -13.35 -8.23
N GLN A 63 16.34 -14.21 -9.21
CA GLN A 63 17.33 -14.55 -10.23
C GLN A 63 17.64 -13.36 -11.13
N ASP A 64 16.61 -12.53 -11.46
CA ASP A 64 16.77 -11.24 -12.12
C ASP A 64 16.06 -10.18 -11.29
N PRO A 65 16.79 -9.47 -10.41
CA PRO A 65 16.19 -8.49 -9.51
C PRO A 65 15.87 -7.14 -10.16
N ARG A 66 16.31 -6.88 -11.38
CA ARG A 66 16.29 -5.51 -11.97
C ARG A 66 14.91 -4.89 -11.99
N LEU A 67 13.91 -5.62 -12.50
CA LEU A 67 12.55 -5.10 -12.60
C LEU A 67 11.98 -4.78 -11.21
N MET A 68 12.14 -5.71 -10.25
CA MET A 68 11.64 -5.54 -8.90
C MET A 68 12.32 -4.37 -8.17
N LEU A 69 13.61 -4.19 -8.38
CA LEU A 69 14.37 -3.05 -7.82
C LEU A 69 13.87 -1.72 -8.39
N ILE A 70 13.64 -1.65 -9.71
CA ILE A 70 13.11 -0.46 -10.36
C ILE A 70 11.68 -0.17 -9.86
N VAL A 71 10.80 -1.18 -9.87
CA VAL A 71 9.41 -1.05 -9.42
C VAL A 71 9.33 -0.57 -7.97
N SER A 72 10.14 -1.12 -7.08
CA SER A 72 10.14 -0.72 -5.67
C SER A 72 10.51 0.77 -5.48
N ASN A 73 11.53 1.24 -6.18
CA ASN A 73 11.95 2.63 -6.11
C ASN A 73 10.93 3.58 -6.76
N VAL A 74 10.43 3.23 -7.93
CA VAL A 74 9.42 4.04 -8.62
C VAL A 74 8.14 4.13 -7.79
N ALA A 75 7.69 3.02 -7.19
CA ALA A 75 6.52 3.00 -6.32
C ALA A 75 6.69 3.93 -5.10
N ALA A 76 7.84 3.87 -4.42
CA ALA A 76 8.12 4.74 -3.28
C ALA A 76 8.15 6.21 -3.68
N LEU A 77 8.86 6.55 -4.78
CA LEU A 77 8.94 7.92 -5.27
C LEU A 77 7.59 8.44 -5.75
N ALA A 78 6.78 7.61 -6.40
CA ALA A 78 5.44 7.98 -6.82
C ALA A 78 4.52 8.27 -5.62
N ALA A 79 4.59 7.45 -4.57
CA ALA A 79 3.83 7.67 -3.34
C ALA A 79 4.22 8.99 -2.65
N ILE A 80 5.53 9.26 -2.54
CA ILE A 80 6.05 10.51 -1.97
C ILE A 80 5.66 11.71 -2.85
N GLY A 81 5.79 11.59 -4.16
CA GLY A 81 5.37 12.62 -5.10
C GLY A 81 3.87 12.95 -4.97
N GLY A 82 3.04 11.91 -4.79
CA GLY A 82 1.62 12.08 -4.50
C GLY A 82 1.37 12.84 -3.20
N LEU A 83 2.11 12.53 -2.13
CA LEU A 83 2.00 13.26 -0.86
C LEU A 83 2.30 14.76 -1.05
N LEU A 84 3.35 15.08 -1.79
CA LEU A 84 3.73 16.47 -2.06
C LEU A 84 2.73 17.18 -2.97
N ALA A 85 2.11 16.46 -3.91
CA ALA A 85 1.12 16.99 -4.83
C ALA A 85 -0.29 17.12 -4.22
N TYR A 86 -0.56 16.44 -3.11
CA TYR A 86 -1.89 16.34 -2.52
C TYR A 86 -2.58 17.70 -2.28
N PRO A 87 -1.91 18.73 -1.78
CA PRO A 87 -2.54 20.04 -1.57
C PRO A 87 -3.10 20.70 -2.84
N TYR A 88 -2.57 20.30 -3.99
CA TYR A 88 -2.91 20.89 -5.29
C TYR A 88 -3.88 20.04 -6.10
N ILE A 89 -3.71 18.72 -6.05
CA ILE A 89 -4.43 17.77 -6.90
C ILE A 89 -4.85 16.52 -6.09
N PRO A 90 -5.70 16.66 -5.05
CA PRO A 90 -5.98 15.57 -4.12
C PRO A 90 -6.56 14.31 -4.79
N ALA A 91 -7.48 14.45 -5.74
CA ALA A 91 -8.08 13.30 -6.42
C ALA A 91 -7.04 12.51 -7.23
N LEU A 92 -6.15 13.20 -7.93
CA LEU A 92 -5.07 12.54 -8.69
C LEU A 92 -4.08 11.85 -7.75
N THR A 93 -3.76 12.45 -6.61
CA THR A 93 -2.92 11.83 -5.59
C THR A 93 -3.53 10.52 -5.07
N MET A 94 -4.81 10.52 -4.75
CA MET A 94 -5.49 9.31 -4.29
C MET A 94 -5.48 8.22 -5.38
N ALA A 95 -5.76 8.58 -6.62
CA ALA A 95 -5.69 7.65 -7.75
C ALA A 95 -4.27 7.10 -7.94
N LEU A 96 -3.26 7.93 -7.79
CA LEU A 96 -1.85 7.53 -7.87
C LEU A 96 -1.50 6.54 -6.75
N HIS A 97 -1.91 6.80 -5.51
CA HIS A 97 -1.68 5.87 -4.40
C HIS A 97 -2.36 4.51 -4.65
N VAL A 98 -3.60 4.49 -5.13
CA VAL A 98 -4.29 3.26 -5.51
C VAL A 98 -3.49 2.51 -6.59
N GLY A 99 -3.01 3.22 -7.60
CA GLY A 99 -2.14 2.66 -8.64
C GLY A 99 -0.86 2.06 -8.08
N VAL A 100 -0.20 2.73 -7.14
CA VAL A 100 0.99 2.21 -6.45
C VAL A 100 0.68 0.93 -5.70
N PHE A 101 -0.41 0.85 -4.95
CA PHE A 101 -0.79 -0.38 -4.24
C PHE A 101 -1.10 -1.52 -5.20
N LEU A 102 -1.74 -1.26 -6.33
CA LEU A 102 -2.00 -2.28 -7.36
C LEU A 102 -0.71 -2.78 -8.02
N VAL A 103 0.23 -1.90 -8.30
CA VAL A 103 1.55 -2.28 -8.87
C VAL A 103 2.32 -3.15 -7.88
N LEU A 104 2.31 -2.78 -6.59
CA LEU A 104 2.96 -3.58 -5.55
C LEU A 104 2.32 -4.96 -5.39
N LEU A 105 0.99 -5.05 -5.48
CA LEU A 105 0.29 -6.34 -5.48
C LEU A 105 0.63 -7.18 -6.72
N ALA A 106 0.71 -6.57 -7.89
CA ALA A 106 1.12 -7.26 -9.11
C ALA A 106 2.55 -7.81 -9.01
N ALA A 107 3.45 -7.06 -8.37
CA ALA A 107 4.80 -7.53 -8.09
C ALA A 107 4.81 -8.74 -7.13
N ASP A 108 4.00 -8.72 -6.09
CA ASP A 108 3.83 -9.86 -5.18
C ASP A 108 3.30 -11.10 -5.92
N LEU A 109 2.35 -10.92 -6.83
CA LEU A 109 1.85 -12.00 -7.68
C LEU A 109 2.96 -12.59 -8.57
N GLY A 110 3.81 -11.74 -9.14
CA GLY A 110 4.96 -12.16 -9.94
C GLY A 110 5.96 -13.00 -9.13
N ILE A 111 6.23 -12.61 -7.89
CA ILE A 111 7.08 -13.36 -6.96
C ILE A 111 6.47 -14.72 -6.64
N HIS A 112 5.16 -14.76 -6.34
CA HIS A 112 4.45 -16.00 -6.05
C HIS A 112 4.49 -16.97 -7.23
N ARG A 113 4.29 -16.51 -8.45
CA ARG A 113 4.34 -17.33 -9.67
C ARG A 113 5.71 -17.97 -9.90
N LYS A 114 6.77 -17.35 -9.39
CA LYS A 114 8.14 -17.90 -9.44
C LYS A 114 8.43 -18.87 -8.29
N GLY A 115 7.47 -19.13 -7.40
CA GLY A 115 7.60 -20.03 -6.27
C GLY A 115 8.32 -19.46 -5.05
N ASP A 116 8.62 -18.18 -5.05
CA ASP A 116 9.38 -17.51 -3.98
C ASP A 116 8.52 -17.01 -2.82
N GLN A 117 7.19 -17.19 -2.90
CA GLN A 117 6.26 -16.68 -1.92
C GLN A 117 5.11 -17.67 -1.68
N PRO A 118 4.75 -17.98 -0.43
CA PRO A 118 3.67 -18.91 -0.15
C PRO A 118 2.29 -18.32 -0.49
N ALA A 119 1.35 -19.21 -0.84
CA ALA A 119 0.00 -18.82 -1.24
C ALA A 119 -0.76 -18.02 -0.16
N TRP A 120 -0.58 -18.39 1.12
CA TRP A 120 -1.24 -17.67 2.22
C TRP A 120 -0.78 -16.21 2.34
N TYR A 121 0.48 -15.95 2.06
CA TYR A 121 1.03 -14.59 2.08
C TYR A 121 0.47 -13.75 0.92
N LEU A 122 0.40 -14.31 -0.28
CA LEU A 122 -0.20 -13.65 -1.43
C LEU A 122 -1.69 -13.34 -1.17
N ALA A 123 -2.44 -14.30 -0.61
CA ALA A 123 -3.85 -14.09 -0.26
C ALA A 123 -4.01 -12.96 0.78
N LEU A 124 -3.15 -12.92 1.78
CA LEU A 124 -3.11 -11.85 2.78
C LEU A 124 -2.85 -10.48 2.13
N ARG A 125 -1.83 -10.40 1.27
CA ARG A 125 -1.47 -9.18 0.54
C ARG A 125 -2.61 -8.69 -0.33
N ARG A 126 -3.26 -9.59 -1.07
CA ARG A 126 -4.43 -9.28 -1.89
C ARG A 126 -5.57 -8.72 -1.03
N ASN A 127 -5.92 -9.41 0.04
CA ASN A 127 -7.05 -9.01 0.88
C ASN A 127 -6.83 -7.65 1.53
N VAL A 128 -5.65 -7.41 2.07
CA VAL A 128 -5.31 -6.14 2.71
C VAL A 128 -5.22 -5.01 1.68
N THR A 129 -4.65 -5.25 0.52
CA THR A 129 -4.60 -4.26 -0.56
C THR A 129 -6.02 -3.86 -0.99
N LEU A 130 -6.94 -4.83 -1.14
CA LEU A 130 -8.33 -4.53 -1.46
C LEU A 130 -9.03 -3.74 -0.36
N LEU A 131 -8.76 -4.03 0.91
CA LEU A 131 -9.29 -3.24 2.04
C LEU A 131 -8.80 -1.79 1.99
N VAL A 132 -7.53 -1.58 1.71
CA VAL A 132 -6.93 -0.24 1.60
C VAL A 132 -7.54 0.51 0.40
N ILE A 133 -7.63 -0.13 -0.76
CA ILE A 133 -8.25 0.47 -1.95
C ILE A 133 -9.71 0.81 -1.69
N ALA A 134 -10.45 -0.04 -0.98
CA ALA A 134 -11.84 0.24 -0.60
C ALA A 134 -11.93 1.50 0.30
N ALA A 135 -11.00 1.70 1.23
CA ALA A 135 -10.95 2.91 2.04
C ALA A 135 -10.69 4.17 1.18
N TYR A 136 -9.76 4.11 0.22
CA TYR A 136 -9.55 5.19 -0.75
C TYR A 136 -10.80 5.47 -1.56
N ALA A 137 -11.48 4.44 -2.05
CA ALA A 137 -12.73 4.60 -2.83
C ALA A 137 -13.83 5.27 -2.00
N VAL A 138 -14.01 4.87 -0.74
CA VAL A 138 -14.98 5.47 0.17
C VAL A 138 -14.70 6.97 0.36
N VAL A 139 -13.44 7.32 0.62
CA VAL A 139 -13.05 8.73 0.77
C VAL A 139 -13.28 9.51 -0.54
N MET A 140 -12.88 8.96 -1.68
CA MET A 140 -13.04 9.64 -2.99
C MET A 140 -14.50 9.85 -3.38
N ILE A 141 -15.39 8.92 -3.02
CA ILE A 141 -16.82 9.00 -3.38
C ILE A 141 -17.59 9.88 -2.41
N LEU A 142 -17.29 9.81 -1.10
CA LEU A 142 -18.09 10.44 -0.06
C LEU A 142 -17.51 11.76 0.45
N THR A 143 -16.37 12.15 -0.01
CA THR A 143 -15.78 13.46 0.27
C THR A 143 -15.44 14.21 -1.02
#